data_99cf867ab11d5f20f0c16af89b164bbc
#
_entry.id   99cf867ab11d5f20f0c16af89b164bbc
#
_cell.length_a   1.000
_cell.length_b   1.000
_cell.length_c   1.000
_cell.angle_alpha   90.00
_cell.angle_beta   90.00
_cell.angle_gamma   90.00
#
_symmetry.space_group_name_H-M   'P 1'
#
loop_
_entity.id
_entity.type
_entity.pdbx_description
1 polymer ?
#
loop_
_entity_poly.entity_id
_entity_poly.type
_entity_poly.pdbx_seq_one_letter_code
_entity_poly.pdbx_strand_id
1 'polypeptide(L)'
;GGEIQAAGKLRVNYSGTNIVTAEWIESINVSHGTNENAELNIQGDEGGTLSVTSTEDAILSTGNINIDGAGSVNATSTGFDAINAGGDLAIKGSGNVNATGASDGIRANGNITIDDSGAVTARATKDKGIGADKNLTIKGGGTVEASSADGEALWSGGNINISDGGQVKASSEKDAAVEAKGSLAATNASLNVNGVEYGVYAHKGITLDHANVTVRASKGRYGGANALFNGDDIVVKNGSTVDAFAEGEVSAAFSTRNDRPNEKGGHIYISDSVVKAIARYVENGDGPIPYSENQDGETR
;
A
#
# COMPACT_ATOMS: atom_id res chain seq x y z
N GLY A 1 -17.63 24.23 -13.51
CA GLY A 1 -17.28 22.86 -13.27
C GLY A 1 -18.06 21.94 -14.21
N GLY A 2 -17.48 20.85 -14.58
CA GLY A 2 -18.08 19.85 -15.46
C GLY A 2 -17.88 18.48 -14.88
N GLU A 3 -18.93 17.66 -15.01
CA GLU A 3 -18.94 16.26 -14.69
C GLU A 3 -18.87 15.46 -15.99
N ILE A 4 -18.17 14.32 -15.96
CA ILE A 4 -18.16 13.34 -17.04
C ILE A 4 -18.84 12.09 -16.54
N GLN A 5 -20.07 11.83 -16.99
CA GLN A 5 -20.84 10.65 -16.60
C GLN A 5 -21.09 9.70 -17.77
N ALA A 6 -21.09 8.42 -17.49
CA ALA A 6 -21.51 7.39 -18.43
C ALA A 6 -22.18 6.21 -17.73
N ALA A 7 -23.15 5.60 -18.39
CA ALA A 7 -23.72 4.33 -18.01
C ALA A 7 -23.02 3.21 -18.80
N GLY A 8 -22.31 2.32 -18.09
CA GLY A 8 -21.63 1.19 -18.70
C GLY A 8 -20.15 1.41 -18.98
N LYS A 9 -19.74 1.67 -20.21
CA LYS A 9 -18.32 1.82 -20.55
C LYS A 9 -17.98 3.24 -20.99
N LEU A 10 -16.92 3.80 -20.41
CA LEU A 10 -16.38 5.10 -20.75
C LEU A 10 -14.90 4.99 -21.10
N ARG A 11 -14.49 5.65 -22.17
CA ARG A 11 -13.08 5.89 -22.47
C ARG A 11 -12.81 7.38 -22.42
N VAL A 12 -11.83 7.79 -21.63
CA VAL A 12 -11.31 9.15 -21.57
C VAL A 12 -9.91 9.15 -22.13
N ASN A 13 -9.75 9.67 -23.35
CA ASN A 13 -8.44 9.93 -23.94
C ASN A 13 -8.10 11.40 -23.75
N TYR A 14 -6.90 11.70 -23.30
CA TYR A 14 -6.50 13.08 -23.07
C TYR A 14 -5.08 13.38 -23.55
N SER A 15 -4.90 14.61 -24.01
CA SER A 15 -3.61 15.22 -24.36
C SER A 15 -3.60 16.67 -23.86
N GLY A 16 -2.42 17.25 -23.68
CA GLY A 16 -2.31 18.59 -23.09
C GLY A 16 -2.86 18.65 -21.67
N THR A 17 -3.29 19.82 -21.22
CA THR A 17 -3.79 20.04 -19.86
C THR A 17 -5.31 20.00 -19.82
N ASN A 18 -5.88 19.08 -19.04
CA ASN A 18 -7.32 18.90 -18.89
C ASN A 18 -7.70 18.99 -17.40
N ILE A 19 -8.77 19.72 -17.11
CA ILE A 19 -9.27 19.94 -15.74
C ILE A 19 -10.76 19.60 -15.69
N VAL A 20 -11.13 18.69 -14.78
CA VAL A 20 -12.51 18.33 -14.47
C VAL A 20 -12.73 18.60 -12.99
N THR A 21 -13.72 19.43 -12.67
CA THR A 21 -14.02 19.78 -11.27
C THR A 21 -15.53 19.76 -11.07
N ALA A 22 -15.96 19.04 -10.02
CA ALA A 22 -17.34 19.00 -9.59
C ALA A 22 -17.43 19.26 -8.08
N GLU A 23 -18.56 19.85 -7.64
CA GLU A 23 -18.94 19.99 -6.24
C GLU A 23 -20.20 19.16 -6.00
N TRP A 24 -20.23 18.40 -4.92
CA TRP A 24 -21.37 17.59 -4.47
C TRP A 24 -21.70 16.36 -5.33
N ILE A 25 -20.87 16.03 -6.31
CA ILE A 25 -20.98 14.86 -7.17
C ILE A 25 -19.58 14.40 -7.59
N GLU A 26 -19.44 13.15 -8.04
CA GLU A 26 -18.20 12.61 -8.60
C GLU A 26 -17.86 13.36 -9.90
N SER A 27 -16.59 13.66 -10.09
CA SER A 27 -16.15 14.41 -11.27
C SER A 27 -16.06 13.55 -12.54
N ILE A 28 -15.55 12.31 -12.43
CA ILE A 28 -15.64 11.30 -13.48
C ILE A 28 -16.35 10.09 -12.89
N ASN A 29 -17.55 9.79 -13.39
CA ASN A 29 -18.41 8.74 -12.87
C ASN A 29 -18.86 7.77 -13.96
N VAL A 30 -18.55 6.50 -13.78
CA VAL A 30 -19.09 5.40 -14.58
C VAL A 30 -19.92 4.51 -13.68
N SER A 31 -21.21 4.80 -13.60
CA SER A 31 -22.15 4.03 -12.82
C SER A 31 -23.24 3.45 -13.71
N HIS A 32 -23.56 2.18 -13.52
CA HIS A 32 -24.64 1.55 -14.27
C HIS A 32 -25.48 0.66 -13.34
N GLY A 33 -26.36 1.29 -12.57
CA GLY A 33 -27.36 0.60 -11.73
C GLY A 33 -26.80 -0.64 -11.02
N THR A 34 -27.33 -1.81 -11.36
CA THR A 34 -26.86 -3.11 -10.84
C THR A 34 -25.95 -3.87 -11.82
N ASN A 35 -25.43 -3.23 -12.87
CA ASN A 35 -24.71 -3.92 -13.94
C ASN A 35 -23.21 -4.01 -13.62
N GLU A 36 -22.71 -5.24 -13.47
CA GLU A 36 -21.31 -5.61 -13.23
C GLU A 36 -20.36 -5.27 -14.41
N ASN A 37 -20.85 -4.66 -15.48
CA ASN A 37 -20.10 -4.36 -16.70
C ASN A 37 -19.65 -2.90 -16.83
N ALA A 38 -19.70 -2.12 -15.77
CA ALA A 38 -19.13 -0.78 -15.79
C ALA A 38 -17.61 -0.85 -15.97
N GLU A 39 -17.08 -0.04 -16.87
CA GLU A 39 -15.64 -0.01 -17.14
C GLU A 39 -15.20 1.41 -17.52
N LEU A 40 -14.25 1.94 -16.79
CA LEU A 40 -13.61 3.23 -17.08
C LEU A 40 -12.18 2.98 -17.58
N ASN A 41 -11.92 3.43 -18.81
CA ASN A 41 -10.58 3.41 -19.38
C ASN A 41 -10.09 4.86 -19.53
N ILE A 42 -8.99 5.20 -18.86
CA ILE A 42 -8.32 6.50 -18.92
C ILE A 42 -6.98 6.31 -19.64
N GLN A 43 -6.76 7.01 -20.73
CA GLN A 43 -5.55 6.90 -21.52
C GLN A 43 -4.98 8.29 -21.85
N GLY A 44 -3.76 8.54 -21.40
CA GLY A 44 -3.05 9.80 -21.60
C GLY A 44 -1.90 9.70 -22.57
N ASP A 45 -1.79 10.69 -23.45
CA ASP A 45 -0.62 10.87 -24.31
C ASP A 45 0.57 11.43 -23.52
N GLU A 46 1.78 11.26 -24.03
CA GLU A 46 3.00 11.81 -23.42
C GLU A 46 2.87 13.33 -23.22
N GLY A 47 3.20 13.79 -22.00
CA GLY A 47 3.05 15.19 -21.60
C GLY A 47 1.61 15.64 -21.33
N GLY A 48 0.61 14.78 -21.56
CA GLY A 48 -0.78 15.05 -21.20
C GLY A 48 -0.98 15.03 -19.67
N THR A 49 -1.90 15.86 -19.19
CA THR A 49 -2.30 15.92 -17.78
C THR A 49 -3.82 15.95 -17.67
N LEU A 50 -4.37 15.06 -16.86
CA LEU A 50 -5.77 15.06 -16.47
C LEU A 50 -5.84 15.34 -14.96
N SER A 51 -6.40 16.48 -14.58
CA SER A 51 -6.63 16.86 -13.18
C SER A 51 -8.11 16.78 -12.86
N VAL A 52 -8.47 15.97 -11.88
CA VAL A 52 -9.84 15.69 -11.48
C VAL A 52 -10.00 16.03 -9.99
N THR A 53 -10.96 16.89 -9.66
CA THR A 53 -11.20 17.33 -8.28
C THR A 53 -12.67 17.25 -7.93
N SER A 54 -13.00 16.67 -6.78
CA SER A 54 -14.36 16.55 -6.27
C SER A 54 -14.44 16.70 -4.75
N THR A 55 -15.64 16.95 -4.22
CA THR A 55 -15.97 16.75 -2.80
C THR A 55 -16.43 15.32 -2.51
N GLU A 56 -16.93 14.62 -3.53
CA GLU A 56 -17.21 13.19 -3.52
C GLU A 56 -16.04 12.42 -4.09
N ASP A 57 -16.21 11.20 -4.61
CA ASP A 57 -15.13 10.52 -5.32
C ASP A 57 -14.69 11.32 -6.54
N ALA A 58 -13.38 11.52 -6.74
CA ALA A 58 -12.95 12.27 -7.90
C ALA A 58 -13.08 11.44 -9.18
N ILE A 59 -12.69 10.18 -9.14
CA ILE A 59 -12.83 9.20 -10.22
C ILE A 59 -13.51 7.96 -9.65
N LEU A 60 -14.74 7.68 -10.11
CA LEU A 60 -15.55 6.54 -9.69
C LEU A 60 -15.92 5.64 -10.87
N SER A 61 -15.82 4.34 -10.68
CA SER A 61 -16.52 3.35 -11.51
C SER A 61 -17.15 2.28 -10.60
N THR A 62 -18.41 1.93 -10.84
CA THR A 62 -19.03 0.78 -10.14
C THR A 62 -18.49 -0.57 -10.63
N GLY A 63 -17.68 -0.59 -11.69
CA GLY A 63 -16.93 -1.73 -12.18
C GLY A 63 -15.42 -1.46 -12.22
N ASN A 64 -14.76 -1.86 -13.30
CA ASN A 64 -13.31 -1.78 -13.40
C ASN A 64 -12.84 -0.37 -13.77
N ILE A 65 -11.63 -0.03 -13.32
CA ILE A 65 -10.89 1.16 -13.77
C ILE A 65 -9.56 0.70 -14.36
N ASN A 66 -9.24 1.19 -15.57
CA ASN A 66 -7.95 1.02 -16.21
C ASN A 66 -7.36 2.41 -16.50
N ILE A 67 -6.18 2.69 -15.95
CA ILE A 67 -5.40 3.90 -16.23
C ILE A 67 -4.15 3.45 -16.98
N ASP A 68 -3.97 3.95 -18.21
CA ASP A 68 -2.88 3.54 -19.09
C ASP A 68 -2.30 4.74 -19.85
N GLY A 69 -1.13 4.57 -20.44
CA GLY A 69 -0.46 5.57 -21.27
C GLY A 69 0.69 6.27 -20.57
N ALA A 70 1.16 7.36 -21.18
CA ALA A 70 2.32 8.13 -20.72
C ALA A 70 1.95 9.48 -20.08
N GLY A 71 0.66 9.83 -20.05
CA GLY A 71 0.16 11.04 -19.43
C GLY A 71 0.02 10.95 -17.92
N SER A 72 -0.12 12.07 -17.25
CA SER A 72 -0.30 12.14 -15.79
C SER A 72 -1.77 12.27 -15.41
N VAL A 73 -2.21 11.51 -14.38
CA VAL A 73 -3.53 11.64 -13.77
C VAL A 73 -3.37 12.16 -12.34
N ASN A 74 -4.02 13.29 -12.04
CA ASN A 74 -4.08 13.88 -10.70
C ASN A 74 -5.53 13.85 -10.23
N ALA A 75 -5.85 12.99 -9.26
CA ALA A 75 -7.17 12.87 -8.68
C ALA A 75 -7.17 13.39 -7.24
N THR A 76 -8.10 14.28 -6.91
CA THR A 76 -8.23 14.83 -5.55
C THR A 76 -9.69 14.80 -5.10
N SER A 77 -9.94 14.13 -3.99
CA SER A 77 -11.22 14.18 -3.28
C SER A 77 -11.05 14.81 -1.90
N THR A 78 -11.92 15.75 -1.54
CA THR A 78 -11.90 16.40 -0.22
C THR A 78 -12.84 15.75 0.79
N GLY A 79 -13.72 14.83 0.36
CA GLY A 79 -14.69 14.15 1.22
C GLY A 79 -14.57 12.63 1.25
N PHE A 80 -14.22 12.01 0.11
CA PHE A 80 -14.22 10.55 -0.09
C PHE A 80 -12.92 10.08 -0.74
N ASP A 81 -13.02 9.10 -1.65
CA ASP A 81 -11.85 8.50 -2.29
C ASP A 81 -11.40 9.31 -3.52
N ALA A 82 -10.09 9.38 -3.76
CA ALA A 82 -9.64 10.04 -4.97
C ALA A 82 -9.89 9.17 -6.21
N ILE A 83 -9.64 7.85 -6.12
CA ILE A 83 -9.95 6.89 -7.18
C ILE A 83 -10.63 5.68 -6.54
N ASN A 84 -11.87 5.36 -6.99
CA ASN A 84 -12.68 4.29 -6.43
C ASN A 84 -13.22 3.36 -7.53
N ALA A 85 -12.79 2.10 -7.50
CA ALA A 85 -13.25 1.05 -8.42
C ALA A 85 -14.13 0.04 -7.66
N GLY A 86 -15.37 -0.14 -8.09
CA GLY A 86 -16.25 -1.21 -7.59
C GLY A 86 -15.84 -2.61 -8.05
N GLY A 87 -14.97 -2.72 -9.06
CA GLY A 87 -14.33 -3.94 -9.54
C GLY A 87 -12.82 -3.93 -9.34
N ASP A 88 -12.09 -4.39 -10.35
CA ASP A 88 -10.62 -4.36 -10.37
C ASP A 88 -10.10 -3.00 -10.83
N LEU A 89 -8.92 -2.63 -10.34
CA LEU A 89 -8.21 -1.42 -10.78
C LEU A 89 -6.83 -1.78 -11.33
N ALA A 90 -6.52 -1.29 -12.52
CA ALA A 90 -5.21 -1.47 -13.15
C ALA A 90 -4.58 -0.11 -13.50
N ILE A 91 -3.32 0.10 -13.10
CA ILE A 91 -2.49 1.25 -13.50
C ILE A 91 -1.30 0.70 -14.29
N LYS A 92 -1.15 1.15 -15.52
CA LYS A 92 -0.12 0.67 -16.46
C LYS A 92 0.49 1.83 -17.25
N GLY A 93 1.57 1.53 -17.94
CA GLY A 93 2.25 2.51 -18.79
C GLY A 93 3.17 3.42 -18.00
N SER A 94 3.88 4.32 -18.71
CA SER A 94 4.92 5.18 -18.10
C SER A 94 4.38 6.46 -17.45
N GLY A 95 3.07 6.69 -17.45
CA GLY A 95 2.43 7.87 -16.85
C GLY A 95 2.43 7.85 -15.32
N ASN A 96 2.27 9.03 -14.73
CA ASN A 96 2.21 9.19 -13.29
C ASN A 96 0.75 9.24 -12.81
N VAL A 97 0.48 8.66 -11.65
CA VAL A 97 -0.82 8.77 -10.97
C VAL A 97 -0.62 9.37 -9.58
N ASN A 98 -1.27 10.51 -9.33
CA ASN A 98 -1.29 11.15 -8.02
C ASN A 98 -2.74 11.17 -7.52
N ALA A 99 -3.02 10.44 -6.46
CA ALA A 99 -4.33 10.32 -5.86
C ALA A 99 -4.29 10.82 -4.41
N THR A 100 -5.12 11.80 -4.08
CA THR A 100 -5.25 12.34 -2.72
C THR A 100 -6.71 12.31 -2.30
N GLY A 101 -7.04 11.46 -1.34
CA GLY A 101 -8.39 11.28 -0.82
C GLY A 101 -8.52 11.69 0.65
N ALA A 102 -9.71 12.15 1.03
CA ALA A 102 -10.04 12.33 2.44
C ALA A 102 -10.32 10.98 3.13
N SER A 103 -10.85 10.01 2.40
CA SER A 103 -10.96 8.60 2.80
C SER A 103 -9.78 7.83 2.24
N ASP A 104 -9.91 7.13 1.12
CA ASP A 104 -8.82 6.42 0.47
C ASP A 104 -8.15 7.26 -0.64
N GLY A 105 -6.84 7.09 -0.83
CA GLY A 105 -6.17 7.61 -2.02
C GLY A 105 -6.61 6.82 -3.26
N ILE A 106 -6.45 5.50 -3.22
CA ILE A 106 -6.86 4.57 -4.28
C ILE A 106 -7.55 3.37 -3.64
N ARG A 107 -8.78 3.07 -4.08
CA ARG A 107 -9.57 1.94 -3.60
C ARG A 107 -10.05 1.05 -4.74
N ALA A 108 -10.12 -0.26 -4.50
CA ALA A 108 -10.81 -1.22 -5.35
C ALA A 108 -11.49 -2.31 -4.51
N ASN A 109 -12.75 -2.64 -4.82
CA ASN A 109 -13.44 -3.80 -4.23
C ASN A 109 -12.92 -5.14 -4.82
N GLY A 110 -12.17 -5.09 -5.92
CA GLY A 110 -11.46 -6.20 -6.53
C GLY A 110 -9.97 -6.20 -6.23
N ASN A 111 -9.20 -6.59 -7.25
CA ASN A 111 -7.74 -6.55 -7.21
C ASN A 111 -7.23 -5.17 -7.64
N ILE A 112 -6.09 -4.76 -7.10
CA ILE A 112 -5.30 -3.65 -7.63
C ILE A 112 -4.03 -4.20 -8.26
N THR A 113 -3.76 -3.80 -9.51
CA THR A 113 -2.51 -4.12 -10.22
C THR A 113 -1.85 -2.84 -10.69
N ILE A 114 -0.62 -2.61 -10.22
CA ILE A 114 0.27 -1.52 -10.67
C ILE A 114 1.42 -2.19 -11.41
N ASP A 115 1.53 -1.93 -12.72
CA ASP A 115 2.38 -2.70 -13.63
C ASP A 115 3.13 -1.75 -14.57
N ASP A 116 4.45 -1.74 -14.49
CA ASP A 116 5.34 -0.88 -15.32
C ASP A 116 4.90 0.59 -15.39
N SER A 117 4.26 1.08 -14.32
CA SER A 117 3.83 2.46 -14.23
C SER A 117 5.03 3.42 -14.03
N GLY A 118 4.81 4.70 -14.28
CA GLY A 118 5.66 5.75 -13.75
C GLY A 118 5.58 5.80 -12.21
N ALA A 119 5.49 6.98 -11.64
CA ALA A 119 5.27 7.10 -10.20
C ALA A 119 3.77 7.03 -9.87
N VAL A 120 3.40 6.19 -8.92
CA VAL A 120 2.06 6.17 -8.30
C VAL A 120 2.18 6.72 -6.89
N THR A 121 1.55 7.86 -6.64
CA THR A 121 1.48 8.47 -5.30
C THR A 121 0.04 8.43 -4.81
N ALA A 122 -0.21 7.79 -3.69
CA ALA A 122 -1.54 7.69 -3.11
C ALA A 122 -1.53 8.14 -1.64
N ARG A 123 -2.35 9.12 -1.31
CA ARG A 123 -2.43 9.73 0.02
C ARG A 123 -3.86 9.68 0.54
N ALA A 124 -4.01 9.23 1.77
CA ALA A 124 -5.27 9.23 2.51
C ALA A 124 -5.15 10.04 3.80
N THR A 125 -6.26 10.63 4.24
CA THR A 125 -6.34 11.29 5.55
C THR A 125 -6.92 10.35 6.60
N LYS A 126 -7.95 9.56 6.25
CA LYS A 126 -8.72 8.79 7.24
C LYS A 126 -8.57 7.28 7.12
N ASP A 127 -8.40 6.77 5.91
CA ASP A 127 -8.38 5.34 5.66
C ASP A 127 -7.10 4.96 4.89
N LYS A 128 -7.14 4.26 3.78
CA LYS A 128 -5.97 3.65 3.16
C LYS A 128 -5.34 4.53 2.08
N GLY A 129 -4.01 4.59 2.05
CA GLY A 129 -3.31 5.13 0.90
C GLY A 129 -3.71 4.37 -0.37
N ILE A 130 -3.53 3.05 -0.37
CA ILE A 130 -4.00 2.12 -1.40
C ILE A 130 -4.69 0.92 -0.73
N GLY A 131 -5.97 0.70 -1.03
CA GLY A 131 -6.79 -0.39 -0.47
C GLY A 131 -7.39 -1.30 -1.54
N ALA A 132 -7.04 -2.60 -1.53
CA ALA A 132 -7.63 -3.63 -2.38
C ALA A 132 -8.42 -4.65 -1.54
N ASP A 133 -9.71 -4.83 -1.79
CA ASP A 133 -10.51 -5.82 -1.05
C ASP A 133 -10.10 -7.27 -1.38
N LYS A 134 -9.39 -7.49 -2.50
CA LYS A 134 -8.77 -8.77 -2.85
C LYS A 134 -7.24 -8.68 -2.78
N ASN A 135 -6.54 -8.80 -3.91
CA ASN A 135 -5.08 -8.80 -3.92
C ASN A 135 -4.53 -7.46 -4.41
N LEU A 136 -3.38 -7.07 -3.87
CA LEU A 136 -2.58 -5.96 -4.36
C LEU A 136 -1.31 -6.49 -5.01
N THR A 137 -1.11 -6.18 -6.29
CA THR A 137 0.10 -6.54 -7.04
C THR A 137 0.80 -5.29 -7.54
N ILE A 138 2.08 -5.16 -7.21
CA ILE A 138 2.96 -4.07 -7.67
C ILE A 138 4.15 -4.72 -8.35
N LYS A 139 4.36 -4.43 -9.63
CA LYS A 139 5.47 -4.99 -10.40
C LYS A 139 6.03 -4.00 -11.43
N GLY A 140 7.22 -4.30 -11.92
CA GLY A 140 7.92 -3.42 -12.84
C GLY A 140 8.69 -2.29 -12.16
N GLY A 141 9.44 -1.51 -12.93
CA GLY A 141 10.42 -0.54 -12.44
C GLY A 141 9.88 0.76 -11.85
N GLY A 142 8.57 0.95 -11.76
CA GLY A 142 7.95 2.15 -11.21
C GLY A 142 8.05 2.27 -9.68
N THR A 143 7.80 3.47 -9.18
CA THR A 143 7.77 3.74 -7.74
C THR A 143 6.34 3.92 -7.26
N VAL A 144 5.95 3.19 -6.21
CA VAL A 144 4.69 3.36 -5.50
C VAL A 144 4.96 4.01 -4.14
N GLU A 145 4.40 5.19 -3.93
CA GLU A 145 4.45 5.90 -2.65
C GLU A 145 3.03 6.00 -2.09
N ALA A 146 2.77 5.29 -1.00
CA ALA A 146 1.48 5.29 -0.32
C ALA A 146 1.62 5.85 1.09
N SER A 147 0.65 6.66 1.52
CA SER A 147 0.61 7.18 2.88
C SER A 147 -0.81 7.33 3.39
N SER A 148 -0.97 7.14 4.71
CA SER A 148 -2.19 7.45 5.43
C SER A 148 -1.90 8.16 6.75
N ALA A 149 -2.76 9.11 7.13
CA ALA A 149 -2.66 9.76 8.44
C ALA A 149 -3.34 8.95 9.55
N ASP A 150 -4.42 8.23 9.25
CA ASP A 150 -5.18 7.48 10.26
C ASP A 150 -5.21 5.96 10.04
N GLY A 151 -5.20 5.49 8.80
CA GLY A 151 -5.24 4.07 8.44
C GLY A 151 -3.92 3.53 7.88
N GLU A 152 -3.99 2.41 7.20
CA GLU A 152 -2.83 1.77 6.56
C GLU A 152 -2.42 2.50 5.28
N ALA A 153 -1.13 2.56 5.00
CA ALA A 153 -0.67 3.08 3.71
C ALA A 153 -0.98 2.10 2.57
N LEU A 154 -0.69 0.81 2.76
CA LEU A 154 -1.08 -0.27 1.85
C LEU A 154 -1.90 -1.30 2.59
N TRP A 155 -3.08 -1.60 2.08
CA TRP A 155 -3.96 -2.62 2.62
C TRP A 155 -4.44 -3.59 1.54
N SER A 156 -4.53 -4.88 1.90
CA SER A 156 -5.11 -5.89 1.04
C SER A 156 -5.95 -6.89 1.84
N GLY A 157 -7.18 -7.13 1.41
CA GLY A 157 -8.03 -8.21 1.93
C GLY A 157 -7.55 -9.61 1.55
N GLY A 158 -6.61 -9.72 0.62
CA GLY A 158 -5.91 -10.92 0.20
C GLY A 158 -4.40 -10.80 0.37
N ASN A 159 -3.67 -11.11 -0.69
CA ASN A 159 -2.21 -11.08 -0.69
C ASN A 159 -1.67 -9.74 -1.22
N ILE A 160 -0.48 -9.35 -0.75
CA ILE A 160 0.33 -8.29 -1.34
C ILE A 160 1.53 -8.94 -2.04
N ASN A 161 1.67 -8.72 -3.35
CA ASN A 161 2.79 -9.20 -4.15
C ASN A 161 3.54 -8.03 -4.76
N ILE A 162 4.84 -7.93 -4.48
CA ILE A 162 5.74 -6.90 -5.03
C ILE A 162 6.86 -7.61 -5.74
N SER A 163 7.03 -7.36 -7.06
CA SER A 163 7.98 -8.12 -7.87
C SER A 163 8.62 -7.29 -8.98
N ASP A 164 9.57 -7.90 -9.68
CA ASP A 164 10.13 -7.46 -10.97
C ASP A 164 10.68 -6.02 -10.94
N GLY A 165 11.36 -5.64 -9.87
CA GLY A 165 11.94 -4.31 -9.70
C GLY A 165 11.01 -3.30 -9.01
N GLY A 166 9.82 -3.72 -8.58
CA GLY A 166 8.87 -2.85 -7.89
C GLY A 166 9.50 -2.14 -6.68
N GLN A 167 9.31 -0.82 -6.60
CA GLN A 167 9.81 0.01 -5.52
C GLN A 167 8.64 0.58 -4.74
N VAL A 168 8.57 0.28 -3.45
CA VAL A 168 7.48 0.68 -2.57
C VAL A 168 7.99 1.52 -1.41
N LYS A 169 7.35 2.68 -1.20
CA LYS A 169 7.43 3.45 0.04
C LYS A 169 6.06 3.49 0.66
N ALA A 170 5.94 3.02 1.89
CA ALA A 170 4.67 3.02 2.62
C ALA A 170 4.84 3.67 3.98
N SER A 171 3.97 4.61 4.35
CA SER A 171 4.00 5.26 5.65
C SER A 171 2.61 5.46 6.23
N SER A 172 2.44 5.09 7.50
CA SER A 172 1.27 5.38 8.30
C SER A 172 1.65 6.15 9.57
N GLU A 173 0.82 7.13 9.95
CA GLU A 173 1.05 7.93 11.16
C GLU A 173 0.41 7.33 12.41
N LYS A 174 -0.54 6.38 12.26
CA LYS A 174 -1.28 5.81 13.41
C LYS A 174 -1.49 4.31 13.37
N ASP A 175 -1.29 3.66 12.22
CA ASP A 175 -1.58 2.24 12.02
C ASP A 175 -0.39 1.50 11.37
N ALA A 176 -0.60 0.25 10.99
CA ALA A 176 0.35 -0.48 10.18
C ALA A 176 0.62 0.27 8.86
N ALA A 177 1.87 0.36 8.44
CA ALA A 177 2.10 0.94 7.12
C ALA A 177 1.68 -0.03 6.00
N VAL A 178 1.86 -1.34 6.20
CA VAL A 178 1.46 -2.37 5.24
C VAL A 178 0.71 -3.48 5.96
N GLU A 179 -0.53 -3.75 5.54
CA GLU A 179 -1.30 -4.89 6.04
C GLU A 179 -1.83 -5.77 4.92
N ALA A 180 -1.57 -7.09 5.01
CA ALA A 180 -2.13 -8.12 4.14
C ALA A 180 -2.93 -9.12 4.98
N LYS A 181 -4.23 -9.29 4.71
CA LYS A 181 -5.03 -10.36 5.36
C LYS A 181 -4.64 -11.76 4.85
N GLY A 182 -3.93 -11.83 3.76
CA GLY A 182 -3.21 -13.00 3.27
C GLY A 182 -1.73 -12.93 3.59
N SER A 183 -0.89 -13.26 2.61
CA SER A 183 0.56 -13.21 2.68
C SER A 183 1.13 -11.95 2.01
N LEU A 184 2.34 -11.56 2.44
CA LEU A 184 3.16 -10.60 1.71
C LEU A 184 4.33 -11.32 1.06
N ALA A 185 4.51 -11.13 -0.24
CA ALA A 185 5.69 -11.59 -0.97
C ALA A 185 6.39 -10.40 -1.65
N ALA A 186 7.68 -10.25 -1.41
CA ALA A 186 8.55 -9.32 -2.12
C ALA A 186 9.66 -10.09 -2.81
N THR A 187 9.64 -10.10 -4.15
CA THR A 187 10.60 -10.84 -4.97
C THR A 187 11.29 -9.89 -5.95
N ASN A 188 12.61 -9.79 -5.88
CA ASN A 188 13.37 -8.84 -6.70
C ASN A 188 12.78 -7.41 -6.61
N ALA A 189 12.62 -6.91 -5.37
CA ALA A 189 11.87 -5.70 -5.07
C ALA A 189 12.51 -4.89 -3.95
N SER A 190 12.12 -3.62 -3.83
CA SER A 190 12.56 -2.74 -2.74
C SER A 190 11.37 -2.21 -1.94
N LEU A 191 11.45 -2.33 -0.61
CA LEU A 191 10.43 -1.83 0.30
C LEU A 191 11.07 -0.90 1.34
N ASN A 192 10.49 0.29 1.48
CA ASN A 192 10.78 1.21 2.57
C ASN A 192 9.49 1.52 3.32
N VAL A 193 9.37 1.00 4.52
CA VAL A 193 8.13 0.95 5.27
C VAL A 193 8.30 1.62 6.63
N ASN A 194 7.37 2.51 6.99
CA ASN A 194 7.35 3.21 8.26
C ASN A 194 5.94 3.22 8.84
N GLY A 195 5.69 2.46 9.89
CA GLY A 195 4.39 2.30 10.52
C GLY A 195 4.40 2.59 12.01
N VAL A 196 3.21 2.64 12.57
CA VAL A 196 2.96 2.70 14.02
C VAL A 196 2.37 1.35 14.43
N GLU A 197 2.85 0.78 15.51
CA GLU A 197 2.56 -0.59 15.99
C GLU A 197 3.11 -1.69 15.07
N TYR A 198 2.80 -1.65 13.76
CA TYR A 198 3.37 -2.57 12.77
C TYR A 198 3.97 -1.80 11.59
N GLY A 199 5.19 -2.17 11.20
CA GLY A 199 5.71 -1.76 9.88
C GLY A 199 4.99 -2.55 8.79
N VAL A 200 5.12 -3.88 8.84
CA VAL A 200 4.42 -4.84 7.98
C VAL A 200 3.67 -5.85 8.84
N TYR A 201 2.38 -6.00 8.57
CA TYR A 201 1.55 -7.05 9.15
C TYR A 201 0.97 -7.95 8.05
N ALA A 202 1.31 -9.23 8.05
CA ALA A 202 0.73 -10.23 7.16
C ALA A 202 0.11 -11.36 8.00
N HIS A 203 -1.15 -11.72 7.71
CA HIS A 203 -1.86 -12.70 8.52
C HIS A 203 -1.43 -14.14 8.23
N LYS A 204 -0.82 -14.43 7.04
CA LYS A 204 -0.48 -15.80 6.62
C LYS A 204 1.00 -16.05 6.36
N GLY A 205 1.79 -15.07 6.07
CA GLY A 205 3.21 -15.30 5.83
C GLY A 205 3.90 -14.11 5.20
N ILE A 206 5.20 -13.96 5.44
CA ILE A 206 6.05 -12.96 4.80
C ILE A 206 7.20 -13.70 4.09
N THR A 207 7.34 -13.46 2.79
CA THR A 207 8.47 -13.98 1.99
C THR A 207 9.23 -12.83 1.36
N LEU A 208 10.53 -12.73 1.65
CA LEU A 208 11.46 -11.78 1.08
C LEU A 208 12.52 -12.56 0.30
N ASP A 209 12.51 -12.40 -1.03
CA ASP A 209 13.36 -13.15 -1.97
C ASP A 209 14.07 -12.17 -2.91
N HIS A 210 15.40 -12.09 -2.88
CA HIS A 210 16.16 -11.03 -3.58
C HIS A 210 15.62 -9.62 -3.29
N ALA A 211 15.15 -9.38 -2.07
CA ALA A 211 14.49 -8.14 -1.71
C ALA A 211 15.41 -7.22 -0.88
N ASN A 212 15.26 -5.90 -1.10
CA ASN A 212 15.90 -4.89 -0.26
C ASN A 212 14.83 -4.22 0.59
N VAL A 213 14.84 -4.47 1.90
CA VAL A 213 13.74 -4.09 2.79
C VAL A 213 14.25 -3.26 3.96
N THR A 214 13.70 -2.07 4.11
CA THR A 214 13.86 -1.25 5.31
C THR A 214 12.50 -1.10 5.96
N VAL A 215 12.36 -1.57 7.18
CA VAL A 215 11.10 -1.49 7.93
C VAL A 215 11.31 -0.87 9.28
N ARG A 216 10.49 0.11 9.60
CA ARG A 216 10.46 0.79 10.89
C ARG A 216 9.06 0.63 11.49
N ALA A 217 9.00 0.32 12.78
CA ALA A 217 7.79 0.41 13.57
C ALA A 217 8.05 1.25 14.81
N SER A 218 7.20 2.22 15.06
CA SER A 218 7.21 3.01 16.28
C SER A 218 6.13 2.54 17.25
N LYS A 219 6.24 2.97 18.51
CA LYS A 219 5.30 2.65 19.57
C LYS A 219 3.85 2.92 19.17
N GLY A 220 3.04 1.87 19.14
CA GLY A 220 1.61 1.93 18.94
C GLY A 220 0.82 2.33 20.21
N ARG A 221 -0.50 2.36 20.07
CA ARG A 221 -1.46 2.77 21.12
C ARG A 221 -1.30 1.97 22.43
N TYR A 222 -0.92 0.70 22.31
CA TYR A 222 -0.76 -0.22 23.45
C TYR A 222 0.70 -0.42 23.87
N GLY A 223 1.60 0.44 23.43
CA GLY A 223 3.01 0.39 23.78
C GLY A 223 3.85 -0.58 22.95
N GLY A 224 3.23 -1.41 22.13
CA GLY A 224 3.92 -2.38 21.26
C GLY A 224 4.42 -1.80 19.94
N ALA A 225 5.48 -2.39 19.40
CA ALA A 225 5.94 -2.14 18.04
C ALA A 225 6.55 -3.41 17.44
N ASN A 226 6.14 -3.76 16.22
CA ASN A 226 6.72 -4.89 15.49
C ASN A 226 7.08 -4.45 14.07
N ALA A 227 8.35 -4.55 13.67
CA ALA A 227 8.72 -4.15 12.32
C ALA A 227 8.12 -5.11 11.28
N LEU A 228 8.35 -6.42 11.42
CA LEU A 228 7.71 -7.46 10.63
C LEU A 228 6.89 -8.35 11.55
N PHE A 229 5.58 -8.33 11.41
CA PHE A 229 4.66 -9.15 12.19
C PHE A 229 3.84 -10.06 11.29
N ASN A 230 3.69 -11.31 11.72
CA ASN A 230 3.04 -12.34 10.95
C ASN A 230 2.46 -13.43 11.85
N GLY A 231 1.32 -14.00 11.46
CA GLY A 231 0.70 -15.14 12.12
C GLY A 231 1.29 -16.50 11.73
N ASP A 232 2.17 -16.57 10.71
CA ASP A 232 2.74 -17.79 10.13
C ASP A 232 4.26 -17.65 9.96
N ASP A 233 4.89 -18.18 8.91
CA ASP A 233 6.33 -18.13 8.70
C ASP A 233 6.82 -16.79 8.13
N ILE A 234 8.01 -16.34 8.54
CA ILE A 234 8.79 -15.29 7.89
C ILE A 234 9.99 -15.94 7.20
N VAL A 235 10.09 -15.80 5.88
CA VAL A 235 11.16 -16.37 5.06
C VAL A 235 11.96 -15.25 4.40
N VAL A 236 13.26 -15.18 4.69
CA VAL A 236 14.21 -14.23 4.09
C VAL A 236 15.29 -15.04 3.37
N LYS A 237 15.44 -14.90 2.06
CA LYS A 237 16.31 -15.77 1.28
C LYS A 237 16.91 -15.10 0.05
N ASN A 238 17.88 -15.82 -0.56
CA ASN A 238 18.43 -15.54 -1.89
C ASN A 238 19.00 -14.11 -2.04
N GLY A 239 19.90 -13.70 -1.15
CA GLY A 239 20.55 -12.40 -1.25
C GLY A 239 19.71 -11.22 -0.79
N SER A 240 18.63 -11.45 -0.04
CA SER A 240 17.86 -10.37 0.52
C SER A 240 18.63 -9.57 1.57
N THR A 241 18.39 -8.26 1.61
CA THR A 241 18.91 -7.37 2.66
C THR A 241 17.74 -6.80 3.44
N VAL A 242 17.71 -7.00 4.76
CA VAL A 242 16.64 -6.53 5.63
C VAL A 242 17.20 -5.70 6.78
N ASP A 243 16.77 -4.44 6.91
CA ASP A 243 16.99 -3.58 8.07
C ASP A 243 15.65 -3.33 8.76
N ALA A 244 15.40 -4.10 9.83
CA ALA A 244 14.15 -4.06 10.59
C ALA A 244 14.38 -3.42 11.96
N PHE A 245 13.64 -2.37 12.27
CA PHE A 245 13.73 -1.65 13.53
C PHE A 245 12.36 -1.46 14.16
N ALA A 246 12.22 -1.84 15.42
CA ALA A 246 11.01 -1.64 16.21
C ALA A 246 11.33 -0.92 17.52
N GLU A 247 10.53 0.08 17.90
CA GLU A 247 10.72 0.86 19.11
C GLU A 247 9.42 0.97 19.90
N GLY A 248 9.38 0.40 21.12
CA GLY A 248 8.21 0.41 21.99
C GLY A 248 8.44 -0.33 23.32
N GLU A 249 7.44 -0.32 24.20
CA GLU A 249 7.53 -1.00 25.50
C GLU A 249 7.58 -2.53 25.34
N VAL A 250 6.88 -3.06 24.33
CA VAL A 250 6.97 -4.47 23.91
C VAL A 250 7.22 -4.44 22.42
N SER A 251 8.45 -4.66 22.01
CA SER A 251 8.82 -4.54 20.60
C SER A 251 9.60 -5.72 20.08
N ALA A 252 9.38 -6.06 18.82
CA ALA A 252 10.12 -7.08 18.10
C ALA A 252 10.42 -6.63 16.67
N ALA A 253 11.67 -6.80 16.22
CA ALA A 253 11.99 -6.56 14.82
C ALA A 253 11.32 -7.59 13.89
N PHE A 254 11.26 -8.85 14.35
CA PHE A 254 10.54 -9.95 13.70
C PHE A 254 9.65 -10.62 14.72
N SER A 255 8.39 -10.86 14.40
CA SER A 255 7.46 -11.60 15.26
C SER A 255 6.56 -12.51 14.44
N THR A 256 6.52 -13.78 14.81
CA THR A 256 5.66 -14.82 14.21
C THR A 256 4.61 -15.29 15.23
N ARG A 257 4.06 -14.37 15.99
CA ARG A 257 3.10 -14.68 17.05
C ARG A 257 1.69 -14.80 16.46
N ASN A 258 1.02 -15.89 16.79
CA ASN A 258 -0.40 -16.01 16.52
C ASN A 258 -1.20 -15.37 17.66
N ASP A 259 -2.13 -14.47 17.36
CA ASP A 259 -3.00 -13.82 18.36
C ASP A 259 -4.04 -14.80 18.95
N ARG A 260 -4.08 -16.04 18.45
CA ARG A 260 -4.98 -17.08 18.94
C ARG A 260 -4.30 -17.97 19.96
N PRO A 261 -4.84 -18.12 21.17
CA PRO A 261 -4.16 -18.76 22.31
C PRO A 261 -3.82 -20.25 22.13
N ASN A 262 -4.25 -20.90 21.07
CA ASN A 262 -4.02 -22.33 20.82
C ASN A 262 -3.36 -22.64 19.46
N GLU A 263 -2.95 -21.65 18.69
CA GLU A 263 -2.24 -21.84 17.43
C GLU A 263 -0.74 -21.65 17.64
N LYS A 264 0.07 -22.55 17.07
CA LYS A 264 1.53 -22.42 17.11
C LYS A 264 1.92 -21.23 16.24
N GLY A 265 2.75 -20.33 16.75
CA GLY A 265 3.41 -19.31 15.94
C GLY A 265 4.26 -19.96 14.84
N GLY A 266 4.52 -19.22 13.76
CA GLY A 266 5.39 -19.66 12.69
C GLY A 266 6.88 -19.61 13.05
N HIS A 267 7.72 -19.84 12.06
CA HIS A 267 9.17 -19.84 12.17
C HIS A 267 9.77 -18.69 11.39
N ILE A 268 10.97 -18.27 11.76
CA ILE A 268 11.77 -17.32 11.00
C ILE A 268 12.88 -18.10 10.30
N TYR A 269 12.88 -18.12 8.97
CA TYR A 269 13.89 -18.77 8.14
C TYR A 269 14.72 -17.69 7.44
N ILE A 270 16.03 -17.71 7.66
CA ILE A 270 16.97 -16.80 7.01
C ILE A 270 18.03 -17.65 6.30
N SER A 271 18.17 -17.49 4.99
CA SER A 271 19.20 -18.16 4.20
C SER A 271 19.80 -17.22 3.17
N ASP A 272 21.12 -17.29 2.99
CA ASP A 272 21.87 -16.51 2.00
C ASP A 272 21.50 -15.01 1.95
N SER A 273 21.32 -14.41 3.12
CA SER A 273 20.75 -13.07 3.26
C SER A 273 21.43 -12.29 4.38
N VAL A 274 21.34 -10.95 4.32
CA VAL A 274 21.84 -10.05 5.36
C VAL A 274 20.66 -9.46 6.10
N VAL A 275 20.57 -9.73 7.41
CA VAL A 275 19.48 -9.24 8.24
C VAL A 275 20.05 -8.46 9.43
N LYS A 276 19.60 -7.21 9.56
CA LYS A 276 19.79 -6.39 10.75
C LYS A 276 18.44 -6.21 11.41
N ALA A 277 18.27 -6.81 12.59
CA ALA A 277 17.04 -6.78 13.35
C ALA A 277 17.30 -6.11 14.71
N ILE A 278 16.62 -5.01 14.98
CA ILE A 278 16.77 -4.24 16.22
C ILE A 278 15.41 -3.99 16.83
N ALA A 279 15.25 -4.45 18.07
CA ALA A 279 14.13 -4.07 18.90
C ALA A 279 14.63 -3.22 20.08
N ARG A 280 14.03 -2.05 20.28
CA ARG A 280 14.41 -1.12 21.33
C ARG A 280 13.25 -0.88 22.27
N TYR A 281 13.49 -1.16 23.55
CA TYR A 281 12.55 -0.78 24.61
C TYR A 281 12.61 0.71 24.89
N VAL A 282 11.46 1.37 24.98
CA VAL A 282 11.34 2.77 25.39
C VAL A 282 10.23 2.88 26.41
N GLU A 283 10.60 3.19 27.66
CA GLU A 283 9.66 3.43 28.74
C GLU A 283 9.05 4.84 28.64
N ASN A 284 7.85 5.03 29.15
CA ASN A 284 7.20 6.33 29.18
C ASN A 284 8.00 7.31 30.04
N GLY A 285 8.83 8.14 29.41
CA GLY A 285 9.39 9.36 29.99
C GLY A 285 10.84 9.34 30.43
N ASP A 286 11.48 8.23 30.62
CA ASP A 286 12.87 8.20 31.08
C ASP A 286 13.74 7.31 30.18
N GLY A 287 14.53 7.91 29.35
CA GLY A 287 15.70 7.44 28.63
C GLY A 287 15.83 5.97 28.17
N PRO A 288 16.70 5.69 27.21
CA PRO A 288 16.83 4.33 26.64
C PRO A 288 17.45 3.36 27.67
N ILE A 289 16.80 2.21 27.85
CA ILE A 289 17.43 1.07 28.51
C ILE A 289 18.53 0.50 27.57
N PRO A 290 19.70 0.16 28.10
CA PRO A 290 20.79 -0.29 27.28
C PRO A 290 20.47 -1.59 26.53
N TYR A 291 20.70 -1.56 25.29
CA TYR A 291 20.70 -2.56 24.28
C TYR A 291 21.49 -3.82 24.66
N SER A 292 20.92 -5.01 24.48
CA SER A 292 21.65 -6.27 24.50
C SER A 292 21.81 -6.79 23.08
N GLU A 293 23.01 -6.69 22.53
CA GLU A 293 23.39 -7.32 21.26
C GLU A 293 23.56 -8.83 21.53
N ASN A 294 22.70 -9.67 20.98
CA ASN A 294 23.00 -11.09 20.89
C ASN A 294 23.88 -11.31 19.66
N GLN A 295 25.16 -11.55 19.91
CA GLN A 295 26.18 -11.79 18.87
C GLN A 295 26.02 -13.14 18.15
N ASP A 296 25.13 -14.01 18.54
CA ASP A 296 25.12 -15.42 18.13
C ASP A 296 23.98 -15.81 17.20
N GLY A 297 23.18 -14.86 16.67
CA GLY A 297 22.18 -15.17 15.65
C GLY A 297 21.05 -16.11 16.08
N GLU A 298 20.95 -16.47 17.37
CA GLU A 298 19.82 -17.23 17.91
C GLU A 298 18.77 -16.28 18.47
N THR A 299 17.64 -16.21 17.79
CA THR A 299 16.44 -15.56 18.31
C THR A 299 15.78 -16.43 19.36
N ARG A 300 15.70 -15.96 20.56
CA ARG A 300 14.79 -16.48 21.59
C ARG A 300 13.52 -15.65 21.60
#